data_2b62e5b14550d9eb2dcbd3cc9cd1a688
#
_entry.id   2b62e5b14550d9eb2dcbd3cc9cd1a688
#
_cell.length_a   1.000
_cell.length_b   1.000
_cell.length_c   1.000
_cell.angle_alpha   90.00
_cell.angle_beta   90.00
_cell.angle_gamma   90.00
#
_symmetry.space_group_name_H-M   'P 1'
#
loop_
_entity.id
_entity.type
_entity.pdbx_description
1 polymer ?
#
loop_
_entity_poly.entity_id
_entity_poly.type
_entity_poly.pdbx_seq_one_letter_code
_entity_poly.pdbx_strand_id
1 'polypeptide(L)'
;MLAERGDELCLTVREDSRTELLEGIEHRQVRCDLLDRRAVRRAVNGMERVFHCAGLVSLRRRDEQRVFEVNAGATRLLLEECLRAGVERVVFTSSVAAIGPAPRGGTADESQLFTAGQLGIPYVNSKHEAEVEALRMAAHGLPLVCVNPTFAYGAGDVHGGSTGLVRRFLLGRIPVYTDGAINVVAVEDVARGHVLADERGEPGERYILGNRNYTWDRLFADLARMSGVEAPPLKLPPQVAVRLAEILERAPGHTPVTAMEVRSASQWWTYRSTKAKRELGWSTSPHEDALEATIQWYRDREGDRLARARRSQPFQYKVAARAWSALEGAAAIAGRLR
;
A
#
# COMPACT_ATOMS: atom_id res chain seq x y z
N MET A 1 -6.82 16.92 10.43
CA MET A 1 -6.66 16.28 11.77
C MET A 1 -5.63 17.00 12.65
N LEU A 2 -4.30 17.01 12.32
CA LEU A 2 -3.32 17.74 13.15
C LEU A 2 -3.61 19.26 13.19
N ALA A 3 -3.88 19.88 12.03
CA ALA A 3 -4.29 21.29 11.97
C ALA A 3 -5.59 21.56 12.75
N GLU A 4 -6.56 20.67 12.68
CA GLU A 4 -7.83 20.77 13.44
C GLU A 4 -7.62 20.59 14.95
N ARG A 5 -6.58 19.87 15.34
CA ARG A 5 -6.14 19.74 16.74
C ARG A 5 -5.45 21.00 17.25
N GLY A 6 -5.03 21.91 16.35
CA GLY A 6 -4.34 23.14 16.67
C GLY A 6 -2.81 23.01 16.70
N ASP A 7 -2.27 21.93 16.12
CA ASP A 7 -0.81 21.76 16.05
C ASP A 7 -0.18 22.75 15.06
N GLU A 8 1.00 23.28 15.40
CA GLU A 8 1.83 24.04 14.47
C GLU A 8 2.53 23.08 13.50
N LEU A 9 2.19 23.15 12.22
CA LEU A 9 2.65 22.22 11.22
C LEU A 9 3.89 22.71 10.46
N CYS A 10 4.90 21.85 10.38
CA CYS A 10 6.06 22.02 9.51
C CYS A 10 6.15 20.85 8.52
N LEU A 11 5.94 21.11 7.23
CA LEU A 11 5.91 20.10 6.20
C LEU A 11 7.22 20.12 5.39
N THR A 12 7.85 18.95 5.25
CA THR A 12 8.98 18.79 4.33
C THR A 12 8.49 18.55 2.92
N VAL A 13 8.98 19.33 1.98
CA VAL A 13 8.62 19.23 0.56
C VAL A 13 9.89 19.17 -0.30
N ARG A 14 9.81 18.45 -1.42
CA ARG A 14 10.81 18.50 -2.49
C ARG A 14 10.38 19.54 -3.52
N GLU A 15 11.26 19.83 -4.48
CA GLU A 15 10.97 20.80 -5.55
C GLU A 15 9.80 20.39 -6.44
N ASP A 16 9.63 19.08 -6.64
CA ASP A 16 8.60 18.46 -7.46
C ASP A 16 7.37 17.99 -6.65
N SER A 17 7.25 18.37 -5.37
CA SER A 17 6.13 17.97 -4.51
C SER A 17 4.83 18.61 -4.98
N ARG A 18 3.78 17.82 -5.07
CA ARG A 18 2.42 18.28 -5.31
C ARG A 18 1.80 18.72 -4.00
N THR A 19 1.43 19.99 -3.93
CA THR A 19 0.93 20.62 -2.70
C THR A 19 -0.53 21.04 -2.80
N GLU A 20 -1.23 20.66 -3.89
CA GLU A 20 -2.63 21.05 -4.13
C GLU A 20 -3.59 20.65 -2.99
N LEU A 21 -3.28 19.53 -2.32
CA LEU A 21 -4.09 19.04 -1.19
C LEU A 21 -3.78 19.75 0.14
N LEU A 22 -2.81 20.65 0.16
CA LEU A 22 -2.44 21.44 1.34
C LEU A 22 -3.08 22.83 1.35
N GLU A 23 -3.81 23.18 0.29
CA GLU A 23 -4.50 24.47 0.19
C GLU A 23 -5.52 24.62 1.34
N GLY A 24 -5.49 25.77 2.00
CA GLY A 24 -6.36 26.06 3.15
C GLY A 24 -5.88 25.49 4.50
N ILE A 25 -4.77 24.75 4.53
CA ILE A 25 -4.13 24.28 5.77
C ILE A 25 -2.99 25.22 6.13
N GLU A 26 -3.04 25.82 7.33
CA GLU A 26 -1.94 26.65 7.83
C GLU A 26 -0.73 25.75 8.15
N HIS A 27 0.41 26.04 7.53
CA HIS A 27 1.66 25.28 7.73
C HIS A 27 2.88 26.05 7.26
N ARG A 28 4.04 25.72 7.83
CA ARG A 28 5.35 26.12 7.34
C ARG A 28 5.90 25.04 6.42
N GLN A 29 6.48 25.41 5.29
CA GLN A 29 7.17 24.48 4.39
C GLN A 29 8.69 24.59 4.54
N VAL A 30 9.34 23.42 4.55
CA VAL A 30 10.81 23.32 4.52
C VAL A 30 11.22 22.44 3.35
N ARG A 31 12.01 23.01 2.43
CA ARG A 31 12.58 22.23 1.32
C ARG A 31 13.62 21.25 1.89
N CYS A 32 13.36 19.95 1.74
CA CYS A 32 14.19 18.89 2.30
C CYS A 32 14.23 17.66 1.40
N ASP A 33 15.44 17.31 0.92
CA ASP A 33 15.70 15.96 0.45
C ASP A 33 16.10 15.11 1.68
N LEU A 34 15.35 14.04 1.92
CA LEU A 34 15.59 13.15 3.06
C LEU A 34 16.92 12.37 2.97
N LEU A 35 17.60 12.40 1.81
CA LEU A 35 18.94 11.84 1.63
C LEU A 35 20.05 12.88 1.95
N ASP A 36 19.70 14.15 2.12
CA ASP A 36 20.63 15.19 2.58
C ASP A 36 20.55 15.36 4.11
N ARG A 37 21.54 14.83 4.82
CA ARG A 37 21.65 14.92 6.28
C ARG A 37 21.55 16.34 6.81
N ARG A 38 22.12 17.34 6.10
CA ARG A 38 22.08 18.73 6.54
C ARG A 38 20.65 19.31 6.41
N ALA A 39 19.95 18.95 5.34
CA ALA A 39 18.56 19.36 5.15
C ALA A 39 17.64 18.72 6.20
N VAL A 40 17.80 17.41 6.45
CA VAL A 40 17.05 16.70 7.50
C VAL A 40 17.31 17.31 8.87
N ARG A 41 18.56 17.56 9.23
CA ARG A 41 18.93 18.20 10.50
C ARG A 41 18.23 19.55 10.69
N ARG A 42 18.16 20.38 9.66
CA ARG A 42 17.44 21.66 9.72
C ARG A 42 15.93 21.47 9.87
N ALA A 43 15.39 20.44 9.21
CA ALA A 43 13.96 20.18 9.22
C ALA A 43 13.46 19.67 10.59
N VAL A 44 14.24 18.84 11.29
CA VAL A 44 13.85 18.27 12.59
C VAL A 44 14.23 19.17 13.78
N ASN A 45 15.05 20.20 13.57
CA ASN A 45 15.49 21.07 14.66
C ASN A 45 14.33 21.85 15.27
N GLY A 46 14.11 21.70 16.57
CA GLY A 46 13.02 22.32 17.32
C GLY A 46 11.66 21.67 17.10
N MET A 47 11.61 20.49 16.48
CA MET A 47 10.36 19.71 16.37
C MET A 47 10.18 18.82 17.60
N GLU A 48 9.01 18.91 18.22
CA GLU A 48 8.62 18.01 19.32
C GLU A 48 8.19 16.64 18.78
N ARG A 49 7.47 16.64 17.66
CA ARG A 49 6.87 15.44 17.06
C ARG A 49 7.20 15.32 15.58
N VAL A 50 7.43 14.11 15.11
CA VAL A 50 7.74 13.83 13.70
C VAL A 50 6.86 12.70 13.19
N PHE A 51 6.07 12.97 12.15
CA PHE A 51 5.35 11.98 11.38
C PHE A 51 6.13 11.67 10.10
N HIS A 52 6.80 10.52 10.07
CA HIS A 52 7.58 10.11 8.91
C HIS A 52 6.72 9.28 7.94
N CYS A 53 6.03 9.99 7.02
CA CYS A 53 5.14 9.37 6.03
C CYS A 53 5.82 9.19 4.66
N ALA A 54 7.02 9.73 4.48
CA ALA A 54 7.71 9.65 3.20
C ALA A 54 8.15 8.22 2.86
N GLY A 55 8.00 7.84 1.59
CA GLY A 55 8.44 6.56 1.08
C GLY A 55 8.23 6.45 -0.41
N LEU A 56 8.94 5.53 -1.05
CA LEU A 56 8.85 5.25 -2.47
C LEU A 56 8.25 3.88 -2.69
N VAL A 57 7.13 3.80 -3.42
CA VAL A 57 6.49 2.56 -3.82
C VAL A 57 6.87 2.24 -5.26
N SER A 58 7.66 1.19 -5.47
CA SER A 58 7.89 0.62 -6.79
C SER A 58 8.11 -0.88 -6.69
N LEU A 59 7.44 -1.64 -7.56
CA LEU A 59 7.63 -3.08 -7.73
C LEU A 59 8.55 -3.40 -8.93
N ARG A 60 9.15 -2.38 -9.55
CA ARG A 60 10.01 -2.55 -10.72
C ARG A 60 11.45 -2.81 -10.28
N ARG A 61 12.05 -3.87 -10.81
CA ARG A 61 13.42 -4.25 -10.48
C ARG A 61 14.46 -3.16 -10.75
N ARG A 62 14.26 -2.37 -11.79
CA ARG A 62 15.14 -1.24 -12.12
C ARG A 62 15.18 -0.14 -11.06
N ASP A 63 14.15 -0.03 -10.23
CA ASP A 63 14.02 0.98 -9.20
C ASP A 63 14.53 0.49 -7.83
N GLU A 64 15.03 -0.75 -7.74
CA GLU A 64 15.42 -1.43 -6.50
C GLU A 64 16.36 -0.59 -5.64
N GLN A 65 17.48 -0.14 -6.21
CA GLN A 65 18.45 0.68 -5.48
C GLN A 65 17.79 1.94 -4.92
N ARG A 66 17.02 2.65 -5.74
CA ARG A 66 16.35 3.90 -5.32
C ARG A 66 15.31 3.66 -4.24
N VAL A 67 14.59 2.55 -4.30
CA VAL A 67 13.60 2.15 -3.29
C VAL A 67 14.28 1.92 -1.93
N PHE A 68 15.42 1.23 -1.90
CA PHE A 68 16.19 1.01 -0.67
C PHE A 68 16.81 2.32 -0.14
N GLU A 69 17.40 3.15 -1.00
CA GLU A 69 17.94 4.45 -0.60
C GLU A 69 16.87 5.32 0.08
N VAL A 70 15.68 5.40 -0.53
CA VAL A 70 14.61 6.27 -0.01
C VAL A 70 13.93 5.64 1.20
N ASN A 71 13.57 4.34 1.17
CA ASN A 71 12.79 3.74 2.24
C ASN A 71 13.62 3.40 3.48
N ALA A 72 14.79 2.78 3.31
CA ALA A 72 15.64 2.39 4.43
C ALA A 72 16.70 3.45 4.75
N GLY A 73 17.42 3.92 3.73
CA GLY A 73 18.53 4.88 3.92
C GLY A 73 18.07 6.22 4.47
N ALA A 74 17.04 6.84 3.85
CA ALA A 74 16.52 8.11 4.33
C ALA A 74 15.80 7.99 5.68
N THR A 75 15.09 6.86 5.92
CA THR A 75 14.48 6.59 7.24
C THR A 75 15.54 6.54 8.33
N ARG A 76 16.61 5.75 8.15
CA ARG A 76 17.71 5.69 9.11
C ARG A 76 18.29 7.08 9.39
N LEU A 77 18.57 7.85 8.32
CA LEU A 77 19.13 9.18 8.45
C LEU A 77 18.22 10.14 9.22
N LEU A 78 16.91 10.13 8.90
CA LEU A 78 15.92 10.95 9.61
C LEU A 78 15.86 10.59 11.09
N LEU A 79 15.79 9.31 11.42
CA LEU A 79 15.63 8.84 12.79
C LEU A 79 16.89 9.10 13.63
N GLU A 80 18.09 8.98 13.06
CA GLU A 80 19.33 9.40 13.71
C GLU A 80 19.34 10.90 14.06
N GLU A 81 18.82 11.74 13.14
CA GLU A 81 18.76 13.19 13.38
C GLU A 81 17.62 13.53 14.37
N CYS A 82 16.50 12.79 14.39
CA CYS A 82 15.45 12.93 15.41
C CYS A 82 15.98 12.59 16.80
N LEU A 83 16.69 11.46 16.96
CA LEU A 83 17.31 11.09 18.24
C LEU A 83 18.29 12.15 18.71
N ARG A 84 19.14 12.65 17.83
CA ARG A 84 20.10 13.72 18.14
C ARG A 84 19.46 15.04 18.52
N ALA A 85 18.31 15.38 17.89
CA ALA A 85 17.57 16.62 18.16
C ALA A 85 16.72 16.54 19.43
N GLY A 86 16.58 15.36 20.04
CA GLY A 86 15.74 15.15 21.24
C GLY A 86 14.24 15.19 20.92
N VAL A 87 13.84 14.73 19.73
CA VAL A 87 12.42 14.66 19.33
C VAL A 87 11.66 13.79 20.33
N GLU A 88 10.56 14.29 20.88
CA GLU A 88 9.79 13.67 21.96
C GLU A 88 8.95 12.47 21.47
N ARG A 89 8.56 12.49 20.20
CA ARG A 89 7.76 11.42 19.59
C ARG A 89 7.98 11.32 18.08
N VAL A 90 8.16 10.09 17.59
CA VAL A 90 8.18 9.79 16.16
C VAL A 90 7.10 8.76 15.85
N VAL A 91 6.25 9.04 14.87
CA VAL A 91 5.34 8.05 14.26
C VAL A 91 5.87 7.71 12.87
N PHE A 92 6.34 6.48 12.71
CA PHE A 92 6.87 6.00 11.44
C PHE A 92 5.81 5.24 10.65
N THR A 93 5.49 5.73 9.46
CA THR A 93 4.63 5.02 8.50
C THR A 93 5.41 3.90 7.84
N SER A 94 5.38 2.74 8.44
CA SER A 94 5.87 1.51 7.84
C SER A 94 4.83 0.98 6.83
N SER A 95 4.62 -0.30 6.75
CA SER A 95 3.62 -0.96 5.90
C SER A 95 3.45 -2.41 6.35
N VAL A 96 2.31 -3.03 6.06
CA VAL A 96 2.19 -4.49 6.17
C VAL A 96 3.17 -5.24 5.25
N ALA A 97 3.75 -4.57 4.27
CA ALA A 97 4.86 -5.11 3.48
C ALA A 97 6.07 -5.49 4.36
N ALA A 98 6.33 -4.76 5.45
CA ALA A 98 7.39 -5.06 6.41
C ALA A 98 7.10 -6.31 7.27
N ILE A 99 5.84 -6.69 7.40
CA ILE A 99 5.38 -7.89 8.11
C ILE A 99 5.38 -9.11 7.17
N GLY A 100 5.01 -8.89 5.92
CA GLY A 100 4.88 -9.93 4.90
C GLY A 100 3.46 -10.54 4.82
N PRO A 101 3.19 -11.32 3.76
CA PRO A 101 1.88 -11.94 3.55
C PRO A 101 1.61 -13.07 4.55
N ALA A 102 0.36 -13.26 4.88
CA ALA A 102 -0.11 -14.42 5.64
C ALA A 102 0.03 -15.71 4.82
N PRO A 103 0.02 -16.89 5.46
CA PRO A 103 -0.20 -18.16 4.77
C PRO A 103 -1.53 -18.14 3.99
N ARG A 104 -1.61 -18.91 2.92
CA ARG A 104 -2.83 -18.99 2.09
C ARG A 104 -4.07 -19.32 2.93
N GLY A 105 -5.09 -18.48 2.82
CA GLY A 105 -6.33 -18.60 3.59
C GLY A 105 -6.22 -18.17 5.05
N GLY A 106 -5.01 -17.80 5.51
CA GLY A 106 -4.75 -17.31 6.86
C GLY A 106 -4.88 -15.80 6.99
N THR A 107 -4.51 -15.31 8.18
CA THR A 107 -4.50 -13.88 8.52
C THR A 107 -3.32 -13.62 9.45
N ALA A 108 -2.47 -12.65 9.11
CA ALA A 108 -1.31 -12.26 9.90
C ALA A 108 -1.66 -11.17 10.93
N ASP A 109 -0.78 -11.02 11.91
CA ASP A 109 -0.77 -9.92 12.86
C ASP A 109 0.68 -9.45 13.11
N GLU A 110 0.85 -8.58 14.09
CA GLU A 110 2.15 -7.98 14.42
C GLU A 110 3.19 -8.99 14.92
N SER A 111 2.79 -10.19 15.34
CA SER A 111 3.71 -11.24 15.80
C SER A 111 4.33 -12.07 14.67
N GLN A 112 3.83 -11.90 13.42
CA GLN A 112 4.35 -12.68 12.28
C GLN A 112 5.81 -12.41 12.03
N LEU A 113 6.59 -13.49 11.88
CA LEU A 113 7.97 -13.42 11.43
C LEU A 113 8.02 -13.09 9.94
N PHE A 114 8.93 -12.20 9.57
CA PHE A 114 9.12 -11.82 8.18
C PHE A 114 9.82 -12.93 7.40
N THR A 115 9.12 -13.50 6.44
CA THR A 115 9.62 -14.53 5.52
C THR A 115 9.54 -14.11 4.06
N ALA A 116 9.03 -12.90 3.79
CA ALA A 116 8.75 -12.43 2.45
C ALA A 116 9.98 -12.03 1.63
N GLY A 117 11.17 -12.01 2.23
CA GLY A 117 12.43 -11.66 1.54
C GLY A 117 12.68 -12.50 0.29
N GLN A 118 12.33 -13.80 0.33
CA GLN A 118 12.44 -14.71 -0.80
C GLN A 118 11.55 -14.38 -2.01
N LEU A 119 10.53 -13.54 -1.84
CA LEU A 119 9.71 -13.07 -2.96
C LEU A 119 10.49 -12.17 -3.91
N GLY A 120 11.61 -11.60 -3.45
CA GLY A 120 12.47 -10.73 -4.24
C GLY A 120 11.78 -9.45 -4.70
N ILE A 121 10.82 -8.94 -3.93
CA ILE A 121 10.06 -7.71 -4.22
C ILE A 121 10.77 -6.55 -3.54
N PRO A 122 11.41 -5.61 -4.29
CA PRO A 122 12.23 -4.55 -3.71
C PRO A 122 11.51 -3.70 -2.66
N TYR A 123 10.27 -3.32 -2.93
CA TYR A 123 9.46 -2.55 -1.99
C TYR A 123 9.25 -3.28 -0.66
N VAL A 124 8.90 -4.56 -0.72
CA VAL A 124 8.66 -5.40 0.47
C VAL A 124 9.91 -5.46 1.35
N ASN A 125 11.05 -5.77 0.73
CA ASN A 125 12.32 -5.87 1.43
C ASN A 125 12.78 -4.52 1.99
N SER A 126 12.62 -3.43 1.24
CA SER A 126 13.01 -2.09 1.69
C SER A 126 12.16 -1.58 2.86
N LYS A 127 10.85 -1.92 2.90
CA LYS A 127 9.99 -1.56 4.04
C LYS A 127 10.31 -2.37 5.28
N HIS A 128 10.67 -3.64 5.11
CA HIS A 128 11.14 -4.46 6.22
C HIS A 128 12.44 -3.90 6.81
N GLU A 129 13.43 -3.59 5.97
CA GLU A 129 14.70 -3.01 6.41
C GLU A 129 14.49 -1.64 7.08
N ALA A 130 13.62 -0.79 6.53
CA ALA A 130 13.27 0.49 7.15
C ALA A 130 12.64 0.32 8.54
N GLU A 131 11.78 -0.68 8.73
CA GLU A 131 11.17 -0.96 10.02
C GLU A 131 12.18 -1.53 11.02
N VAL A 132 13.09 -2.39 10.58
CA VAL A 132 14.21 -2.86 11.41
C VAL A 132 15.07 -1.70 11.90
N GLU A 133 15.41 -0.74 11.02
CA GLU A 133 16.14 0.47 11.40
C GLU A 133 15.33 1.33 12.40
N ALA A 134 14.02 1.46 12.20
CA ALA A 134 13.14 2.20 13.10
C ALA A 134 13.09 1.56 14.50
N LEU A 135 12.89 0.25 14.59
CA LEU A 135 12.88 -0.47 15.86
C LEU A 135 14.26 -0.46 16.54
N ARG A 136 15.34 -0.49 15.75
CA ARG A 136 16.70 -0.31 16.28
C ARG A 136 16.87 1.08 16.91
N MET A 137 16.37 2.15 16.27
CA MET A 137 16.42 3.50 16.85
C MET A 137 15.56 3.63 18.11
N ALA A 138 14.40 2.95 18.14
CA ALA A 138 13.60 2.88 19.37
C ALA A 138 14.37 2.21 20.53
N ALA A 139 15.09 1.11 20.26
CA ALA A 139 15.94 0.44 21.22
C ALA A 139 17.13 1.32 21.71
N HIS A 140 17.53 2.31 20.93
CA HIS A 140 18.51 3.33 21.32
C HIS A 140 17.90 4.54 22.05
N GLY A 141 16.61 4.47 22.38
CA GLY A 141 15.93 5.48 23.21
C GLY A 141 15.15 6.53 22.41
N LEU A 142 15.02 6.43 21.10
CA LEU A 142 14.09 7.28 20.35
C LEU A 142 12.65 6.88 20.67
N PRO A 143 11.77 7.79 21.16
CA PRO A 143 10.37 7.46 21.42
C PRO A 143 9.58 7.30 20.11
N LEU A 144 9.74 6.14 19.45
CA LEU A 144 9.23 5.85 18.12
C LEU A 144 8.16 4.76 18.17
N VAL A 145 7.08 4.97 17.43
CA VAL A 145 6.02 4.00 17.18
C VAL A 145 5.91 3.74 15.67
N CYS A 146 5.79 2.47 15.29
CA CYS A 146 5.53 2.09 13.91
C CYS A 146 4.03 1.90 13.68
N VAL A 147 3.52 2.41 12.56
CA VAL A 147 2.20 2.05 12.04
C VAL A 147 2.36 1.32 10.72
N ASN A 148 1.62 0.24 10.53
CA ASN A 148 1.69 -0.63 9.36
C ASN A 148 0.35 -0.59 8.61
N PRO A 149 0.11 0.45 7.79
CA PRO A 149 -1.09 0.49 6.96
C PRO A 149 -1.13 -0.68 5.98
N THR A 150 -2.35 -1.16 5.71
CA THR A 150 -2.64 -2.05 4.59
C THR A 150 -2.84 -1.25 3.31
N PHE A 151 -3.62 -1.74 2.34
CA PHE A 151 -3.89 -0.99 1.12
C PHE A 151 -4.90 0.13 1.42
N ALA A 152 -4.39 1.36 1.58
CA ALA A 152 -5.19 2.54 1.86
C ALA A 152 -5.96 2.99 0.61
N TYR A 153 -7.28 3.09 0.72
CA TYR A 153 -8.18 3.59 -0.32
C TYR A 153 -8.91 4.84 0.18
N GLY A 154 -9.26 5.71 -0.74
CA GLY A 154 -9.91 6.99 -0.45
C GLY A 154 -9.62 8.01 -1.54
N ALA A 155 -10.08 9.23 -1.33
CA ALA A 155 -9.79 10.37 -2.20
C ALA A 155 -8.34 10.87 -2.01
N GLY A 156 -7.82 11.62 -2.98
CA GLY A 156 -6.55 12.34 -2.82
C GLY A 156 -5.28 11.59 -3.23
N ASP A 157 -5.34 10.34 -3.72
CA ASP A 157 -4.15 9.64 -4.24
C ASP A 157 -3.72 10.19 -5.61
N VAL A 158 -3.10 11.37 -5.59
CA VAL A 158 -2.65 12.08 -6.81
C VAL A 158 -1.55 11.32 -7.57
N HIS A 159 -0.86 10.38 -6.93
CA HIS A 159 0.21 9.59 -7.52
C HIS A 159 -0.26 8.21 -8.01
N GLY A 160 -1.48 7.80 -7.67
CA GLY A 160 -2.05 6.50 -8.07
C GLY A 160 -1.32 5.31 -7.45
N GLY A 161 -0.97 5.40 -6.18
CA GLY A 161 -0.36 4.32 -5.39
C GLY A 161 -1.30 3.13 -5.23
N SER A 162 -1.87 2.92 -4.04
CA SER A 162 -2.81 1.81 -3.77
C SER A 162 -4.07 1.89 -4.63
N THR A 163 -4.59 3.10 -4.85
CA THR A 163 -5.82 3.33 -5.61
C THR A 163 -5.66 3.14 -7.11
N GLY A 164 -4.42 3.06 -7.62
CA GLY A 164 -4.13 2.79 -9.03
C GLY A 164 -4.76 1.49 -9.55
N LEU A 165 -5.00 0.51 -8.68
CA LEU A 165 -5.75 -0.70 -9.02
C LEU A 165 -7.20 -0.37 -9.38
N VAL A 166 -7.89 0.43 -8.54
CA VAL A 166 -9.27 0.86 -8.79
C VAL A 166 -9.35 1.65 -10.09
N ARG A 167 -8.41 2.57 -10.31
CA ARG A 167 -8.33 3.32 -11.58
C ARG A 167 -8.18 2.41 -12.80
N ARG A 168 -7.28 1.41 -12.74
CA ARG A 168 -7.11 0.43 -13.84
C ARG A 168 -8.39 -0.38 -14.06
N PHE A 169 -9.10 -0.74 -12.98
CA PHE A 169 -10.38 -1.42 -13.06
C PHE A 169 -11.43 -0.56 -13.76
N LEU A 170 -11.62 0.69 -13.34
CA LEU A 170 -12.57 1.64 -13.94
C LEU A 170 -12.30 1.90 -15.44
N LEU A 171 -11.05 1.82 -15.85
CA LEU A 171 -10.63 1.94 -17.25
C LEU A 171 -10.80 0.62 -18.06
N GLY A 172 -11.30 -0.45 -17.45
CA GLY A 172 -11.43 -1.77 -18.10
C GLY A 172 -10.08 -2.40 -18.49
N ARG A 173 -9.01 -2.08 -17.74
CA ARG A 173 -7.62 -2.48 -18.08
C ARG A 173 -7.11 -3.67 -17.25
N ILE A 174 -8.01 -4.41 -16.60
CA ILE A 174 -7.67 -5.61 -15.85
C ILE A 174 -8.48 -6.78 -16.44
N PRO A 175 -8.05 -7.40 -17.54
CA PRO A 175 -8.78 -8.53 -18.13
C PRO A 175 -8.47 -9.87 -17.47
N VAL A 176 -7.37 -9.95 -16.74
CA VAL A 176 -6.84 -11.16 -16.11
C VAL A 176 -6.39 -10.86 -14.70
N TYR A 177 -6.62 -11.79 -13.79
CA TYR A 177 -6.15 -11.72 -12.41
C TYR A 177 -5.72 -13.10 -11.90
N THR A 178 -5.18 -13.17 -10.70
CA THR A 178 -4.67 -14.41 -10.11
C THR A 178 -5.33 -14.69 -8.76
N ASP A 179 -5.08 -15.87 -8.19
CA ASP A 179 -5.47 -16.16 -6.81
C ASP A 179 -4.60 -15.35 -5.83
N GLY A 180 -5.23 -14.83 -4.80
CA GLY A 180 -4.58 -14.01 -3.78
C GLY A 180 -5.60 -13.14 -3.05
N ALA A 181 -5.11 -12.38 -2.07
CA ALA A 181 -5.96 -11.54 -1.24
C ALA A 181 -5.23 -10.27 -0.79
N ILE A 182 -6.01 -9.24 -0.49
CA ILE A 182 -5.50 -7.99 0.10
C ILE A 182 -6.38 -7.56 1.28
N ASN A 183 -5.83 -6.76 2.16
CA ASN A 183 -6.59 -6.04 3.17
C ASN A 183 -6.74 -4.58 2.75
N VAL A 184 -7.94 -4.04 2.83
CA VAL A 184 -8.28 -2.66 2.45
C VAL A 184 -8.65 -1.86 3.69
N VAL A 185 -8.23 -0.61 3.74
CA VAL A 185 -8.54 0.35 4.82
C VAL A 185 -8.82 1.73 4.23
N ALA A 186 -9.67 2.52 4.86
CA ALA A 186 -9.88 3.93 4.48
C ALA A 186 -8.64 4.77 4.84
N VAL A 187 -8.22 5.68 3.96
CA VAL A 187 -7.07 6.56 4.22
C VAL A 187 -7.29 7.46 5.42
N GLU A 188 -8.53 7.87 5.67
CA GLU A 188 -8.93 8.63 6.85
C GLU A 188 -8.77 7.83 8.14
N ASP A 189 -9.06 6.53 8.11
CA ASP A 189 -8.83 5.63 9.26
C ASP A 189 -7.33 5.45 9.51
N VAL A 190 -6.53 5.38 8.45
CA VAL A 190 -5.06 5.34 8.56
C VAL A 190 -4.55 6.63 9.21
N ALA A 191 -5.03 7.80 8.78
CA ALA A 191 -4.65 9.08 9.37
C ALA A 191 -5.02 9.17 10.86
N ARG A 192 -6.24 8.73 11.24
CA ARG A 192 -6.63 8.61 12.67
C ARG A 192 -5.70 7.66 13.44
N GLY A 193 -5.32 6.55 12.82
CA GLY A 193 -4.38 5.60 13.41
C GLY A 193 -3.02 6.21 13.70
N HIS A 194 -2.52 7.10 12.84
CA HIS A 194 -1.28 7.85 13.09
C HIS A 194 -1.40 8.79 14.28
N VAL A 195 -2.49 9.54 14.37
CA VAL A 195 -2.74 10.46 15.50
C VAL A 195 -2.86 9.68 16.81
N LEU A 196 -3.60 8.58 16.80
CA LEU A 196 -3.73 7.72 17.99
C LEU A 196 -2.41 7.04 18.39
N ALA A 197 -1.57 6.66 17.42
CA ALA A 197 -0.24 6.12 17.67
C ALA A 197 0.69 7.17 18.28
N ASP A 198 0.56 8.43 17.88
CA ASP A 198 1.24 9.55 18.50
C ASP A 198 0.84 9.73 19.98
N GLU A 199 -0.45 9.67 20.26
CA GLU A 199 -1.02 9.92 21.59
C GLU A 199 -0.87 8.75 22.57
N ARG A 200 -1.02 7.51 22.09
CA ARG A 200 -1.21 6.31 22.93
C ARG A 200 -0.29 5.15 22.62
N GLY A 201 0.42 5.20 21.48
CA GLY A 201 1.27 4.10 21.04
C GLY A 201 2.47 3.92 21.97
N GLU A 202 2.79 2.67 22.30
CA GLU A 202 3.97 2.34 23.10
C GLU A 202 5.24 2.45 22.25
N PRO A 203 6.29 3.16 22.71
CA PRO A 203 7.56 3.22 22.01
C PRO A 203 8.15 1.83 21.73
N GLY A 204 8.65 1.63 20.53
CA GLY A 204 9.20 0.34 20.08
C GLY A 204 8.15 -0.65 19.57
N GLU A 205 6.86 -0.31 19.65
CA GLU A 205 5.79 -1.16 19.18
C GLU A 205 5.35 -0.84 17.75
N ARG A 206 4.70 -1.81 17.10
CA ARG A 206 4.10 -1.66 15.79
C ARG A 206 2.62 -2.00 15.80
N TYR A 207 1.84 -1.30 14.96
CA TYR A 207 0.38 -1.41 14.92
C TYR A 207 -0.11 -1.52 13.49
N ILE A 208 -0.76 -2.64 13.15
CA ILE A 208 -1.39 -2.83 11.84
C ILE A 208 -2.67 -1.99 11.76
N LEU A 209 -2.74 -1.15 10.73
CA LEU A 209 -3.91 -0.36 10.40
C LEU A 209 -4.58 -0.95 9.15
N GLY A 210 -5.46 -1.91 9.35
CA GLY A 210 -6.19 -2.61 8.30
C GLY A 210 -7.64 -2.87 8.68
N ASN A 211 -8.52 -2.98 7.67
CA ASN A 211 -9.94 -3.16 7.92
C ASN A 211 -10.45 -4.49 7.32
N ARG A 212 -10.73 -4.54 6.04
CA ARG A 212 -11.39 -5.67 5.40
C ARG A 212 -10.43 -6.52 4.56
N ASN A 213 -10.37 -7.81 4.85
CA ASN A 213 -9.69 -8.78 4.00
C ASN A 213 -10.57 -9.14 2.80
N TYR A 214 -10.01 -9.00 1.59
CA TYR A 214 -10.65 -9.31 0.33
C TYR A 214 -9.84 -10.34 -0.44
N THR A 215 -10.47 -11.39 -0.96
CA THR A 215 -9.94 -12.09 -2.13
C THR A 215 -10.12 -11.19 -3.37
N TRP A 216 -9.31 -11.39 -4.40
CA TRP A 216 -9.48 -10.63 -5.65
C TRP A 216 -10.87 -10.81 -6.25
N ASP A 217 -11.43 -12.04 -6.19
CA ASP A 217 -12.78 -12.32 -6.67
C ASP A 217 -13.82 -11.40 -6.02
N ARG A 218 -13.76 -11.28 -4.70
CA ARG A 218 -14.71 -10.45 -3.95
C ARG A 218 -14.48 -8.96 -4.21
N LEU A 219 -13.23 -8.51 -4.23
CA LEU A 219 -12.93 -7.10 -4.50
C LEU A 219 -13.43 -6.68 -5.88
N PHE A 220 -13.15 -7.48 -6.91
CA PHE A 220 -13.60 -7.16 -8.27
C PHE A 220 -15.12 -7.23 -8.42
N ALA A 221 -15.81 -8.14 -7.71
CA ALA A 221 -17.25 -8.18 -7.67
C ALA A 221 -17.87 -6.92 -7.04
N ASP A 222 -17.31 -6.45 -5.91
CA ASP A 222 -17.77 -5.22 -5.25
C ASP A 222 -17.48 -3.98 -6.11
N LEU A 223 -16.29 -3.88 -6.71
CA LEU A 223 -15.96 -2.80 -7.65
C LEU A 223 -16.89 -2.79 -8.87
N ALA A 224 -17.24 -3.98 -9.41
CA ALA A 224 -18.18 -4.08 -10.53
C ALA A 224 -19.58 -3.60 -10.14
N ARG A 225 -20.08 -4.02 -8.98
CA ARG A 225 -21.37 -3.60 -8.43
C ARG A 225 -21.44 -2.08 -8.24
N MET A 226 -20.41 -1.47 -7.66
CA MET A 226 -20.37 -0.04 -7.35
C MET A 226 -20.14 0.85 -8.57
N SER A 227 -19.34 0.39 -9.53
CA SER A 227 -18.93 1.21 -10.68
C SER A 227 -19.74 0.97 -11.95
N GLY A 228 -20.37 -0.19 -12.10
CA GLY A 228 -21.01 -0.65 -13.34
C GLY A 228 -20.02 -1.11 -14.42
N VAL A 229 -18.74 -1.27 -14.07
CA VAL A 229 -17.71 -1.83 -14.95
C VAL A 229 -17.64 -3.34 -14.74
N GLU A 230 -17.60 -4.11 -15.84
CA GLU A 230 -17.57 -5.57 -15.78
C GLU A 230 -16.29 -6.10 -15.10
N ALA A 231 -16.45 -7.05 -14.18
CA ALA A 231 -15.33 -7.69 -13.50
C ALA A 231 -14.39 -8.43 -14.48
N PRO A 232 -13.09 -8.59 -14.14
CA PRO A 232 -12.16 -9.38 -14.95
C PRO A 232 -12.66 -10.80 -15.13
N PRO A 233 -12.76 -11.31 -16.38
CA PRO A 233 -13.36 -12.62 -16.63
C PRO A 233 -12.41 -13.81 -16.42
N LEU A 234 -11.08 -13.58 -16.51
CA LEU A 234 -10.09 -14.66 -16.54
C LEU A 234 -9.24 -14.67 -15.27
N LYS A 235 -9.42 -15.72 -14.47
CA LYS A 235 -8.57 -16.02 -13.30
C LYS A 235 -7.54 -17.08 -13.71
N LEU A 236 -6.27 -16.83 -13.45
CA LEU A 236 -5.19 -17.77 -13.73
C LEU A 236 -4.52 -18.26 -12.43
N PRO A 237 -4.06 -19.52 -12.39
CA PRO A 237 -3.21 -19.99 -11.29
C PRO A 237 -1.95 -19.13 -11.15
N PRO A 238 -1.45 -18.89 -9.92
CA PRO A 238 -0.31 -18.02 -9.67
C PRO A 238 0.91 -18.30 -10.54
N GLN A 239 1.29 -19.56 -10.68
CA GLN A 239 2.47 -19.97 -11.46
C GLN A 239 2.32 -19.65 -12.95
N VAL A 240 1.12 -19.85 -13.50
CA VAL A 240 0.79 -19.55 -14.90
C VAL A 240 0.81 -18.03 -15.12
N ALA A 241 0.18 -17.28 -14.22
CA ALA A 241 0.11 -15.82 -14.29
C ALA A 241 1.51 -15.18 -14.23
N VAL A 242 2.37 -15.64 -13.30
CA VAL A 242 3.75 -15.13 -13.17
C VAL A 242 4.57 -15.44 -14.43
N ARG A 243 4.55 -16.69 -14.92
CA ARG A 243 5.28 -17.07 -16.15
C ARG A 243 4.81 -16.29 -17.38
N LEU A 244 3.50 -16.09 -17.50
CA LEU A 244 2.95 -15.28 -18.59
C LEU A 244 3.46 -13.83 -18.51
N ALA A 245 3.46 -13.22 -17.31
CA ALA A 245 3.99 -11.89 -17.11
C ALA A 245 5.49 -11.80 -17.45
N GLU A 246 6.31 -12.78 -17.06
CA GLU A 246 7.74 -12.86 -17.40
C GLU A 246 7.99 -12.94 -18.91
N ILE A 247 7.14 -13.68 -19.64
CA ILE A 247 7.22 -13.77 -21.10
C ILE A 247 6.86 -12.40 -21.74
N LEU A 248 5.79 -11.78 -21.26
CA LEU A 248 5.34 -10.48 -21.76
C LEU A 248 6.35 -9.36 -21.49
N GLU A 249 7.07 -9.40 -20.35
CA GLU A 249 8.12 -8.43 -20.04
C GLU A 249 9.33 -8.51 -21.02
N ARG A 250 9.59 -9.68 -21.61
CA ARG A 250 10.66 -9.86 -22.61
C ARG A 250 10.25 -9.42 -24.01
N ALA A 251 8.95 -9.31 -24.26
CA ALA A 251 8.45 -8.86 -25.56
C ALA A 251 8.67 -7.35 -25.73
N PRO A 252 9.01 -6.88 -26.94
CA PRO A 252 9.14 -5.46 -27.20
C PRO A 252 7.78 -4.77 -27.03
N GLY A 253 7.75 -3.71 -26.22
CA GLY A 253 6.55 -2.92 -25.95
C GLY A 253 6.34 -2.65 -24.46
N HIS A 254 5.26 -1.92 -24.14
CA HIS A 254 4.89 -1.66 -22.76
C HIS A 254 4.07 -2.83 -22.21
N THR A 255 4.61 -3.55 -21.23
CA THR A 255 3.82 -4.51 -20.45
C THR A 255 2.91 -3.77 -19.47
N PRO A 256 1.60 -4.03 -19.47
CA PRO A 256 0.66 -3.35 -18.56
C PRO A 256 0.82 -3.77 -17.09
N VAL A 257 1.44 -4.94 -16.85
CA VAL A 257 1.66 -5.53 -15.51
C VAL A 257 2.99 -6.27 -15.51
N THR A 258 3.80 -6.07 -14.47
CA THR A 258 5.09 -6.74 -14.29
C THR A 258 4.95 -8.11 -13.60
N ALA A 259 5.91 -9.00 -13.80
CA ALA A 259 5.96 -10.29 -13.09
C ALA A 259 6.02 -10.09 -11.56
N MET A 260 6.67 -9.03 -11.09
CA MET A 260 6.70 -8.66 -9.68
C MET A 260 5.34 -8.24 -9.14
N GLU A 261 4.56 -7.46 -9.91
CA GLU A 261 3.18 -7.11 -9.54
C GLU A 261 2.31 -8.35 -9.46
N VAL A 262 2.42 -9.28 -10.42
CA VAL A 262 1.67 -10.55 -10.40
C VAL A 262 2.10 -11.42 -9.22
N ARG A 263 3.42 -11.51 -8.94
CA ARG A 263 3.95 -12.26 -7.78
C ARG A 263 3.43 -11.69 -6.47
N SER A 264 3.39 -10.37 -6.33
CA SER A 264 2.80 -9.70 -5.18
C SER A 264 1.29 -9.95 -5.09
N ALA A 265 0.55 -9.82 -6.20
CA ALA A 265 -0.89 -10.07 -6.25
C ALA A 265 -1.27 -11.52 -5.97
N SER A 266 -0.33 -12.45 -6.13
CA SER A 266 -0.54 -13.88 -5.83
C SER A 266 -0.37 -14.24 -4.35
N GLN A 267 -0.07 -13.27 -3.49
CA GLN A 267 0.10 -13.49 -2.06
C GLN A 267 -1.19 -13.18 -1.29
N TRP A 268 -1.20 -13.58 -0.02
CA TRP A 268 -2.31 -13.33 0.91
C TRP A 268 -1.95 -12.20 1.87
N TRP A 269 -2.13 -10.96 1.42
CA TRP A 269 -1.93 -9.75 2.23
C TRP A 269 -3.15 -9.50 3.12
N THR A 270 -3.41 -10.45 4.02
CA THR A 270 -4.57 -10.49 4.92
C THR A 270 -4.14 -10.33 6.36
N TYR A 271 -4.78 -9.41 7.09
CA TYR A 271 -4.30 -8.97 8.41
C TYR A 271 -5.43 -8.78 9.40
N ARG A 272 -5.04 -8.83 10.69
CA ARG A 272 -5.85 -8.44 11.84
C ARG A 272 -5.28 -7.18 12.45
N SER A 273 -6.15 -6.24 12.85
CA SER A 273 -5.79 -5.00 13.54
C SER A 273 -6.27 -5.01 14.99
N THR A 274 -6.28 -6.19 15.63
CA THR A 274 -6.80 -6.36 16.99
C THR A 274 -5.97 -5.57 17.99
N LYS A 275 -4.65 -5.49 17.81
CA LYS A 275 -3.74 -4.74 18.68
C LYS A 275 -4.04 -3.24 18.63
N ALA A 276 -4.12 -2.66 17.42
CA ALA A 276 -4.45 -1.24 17.26
C ALA A 276 -5.81 -0.89 17.87
N LYS A 277 -6.82 -1.76 17.72
CA LYS A 277 -8.15 -1.56 18.34
C LYS A 277 -8.08 -1.58 19.84
N ARG A 278 -7.35 -2.53 20.44
CA ARG A 278 -7.25 -2.70 21.88
C ARG A 278 -6.42 -1.60 22.55
N GLU A 279 -5.26 -1.29 21.99
CA GLU A 279 -4.25 -0.47 22.65
C GLU A 279 -4.37 1.01 22.30
N LEU A 280 -4.72 1.32 21.03
CA LEU A 280 -4.89 2.70 20.60
C LEU A 280 -6.35 3.18 20.70
N GLY A 281 -7.32 2.29 20.89
CA GLY A 281 -8.76 2.61 20.76
C GLY A 281 -9.15 2.91 19.31
N TRP A 282 -8.37 2.42 18.33
CA TRP A 282 -8.58 2.65 16.92
C TRP A 282 -9.84 1.94 16.40
N SER A 283 -10.59 2.61 15.55
CA SER A 283 -11.79 2.09 14.90
C SER A 283 -11.76 2.32 13.40
N THR A 284 -12.54 1.55 12.67
CA THR A 284 -12.62 1.63 11.20
C THR A 284 -13.99 2.07 10.73
N SER A 285 -14.02 2.86 9.69
CA SER A 285 -15.23 3.17 8.91
C SER A 285 -15.74 1.92 8.16
N PRO A 286 -16.99 1.90 7.68
CA PRO A 286 -17.45 0.85 6.79
C PRO A 286 -16.51 0.70 5.59
N HIS A 287 -16.12 -0.54 5.30
CA HIS A 287 -15.09 -0.80 4.29
C HIS A 287 -15.51 -0.44 2.85
N GLU A 288 -16.81 -0.38 2.59
CA GLU A 288 -17.36 0.01 1.30
C GLU A 288 -17.18 1.50 1.03
N ASP A 289 -17.24 2.34 2.06
CA ASP A 289 -17.09 3.79 1.95
C ASP A 289 -15.74 4.18 1.31
N ALA A 290 -14.66 3.49 1.68
CA ALA A 290 -13.34 3.72 1.10
C ALA A 290 -13.29 3.41 -0.40
N LEU A 291 -13.97 2.33 -0.83
CA LEU A 291 -14.06 1.97 -2.25
C LEU A 291 -14.91 2.97 -3.02
N GLU A 292 -16.07 3.38 -2.47
CA GLU A 292 -16.97 4.36 -3.07
C GLU A 292 -16.28 5.73 -3.20
N ALA A 293 -15.63 6.21 -2.14
CA ALA A 293 -14.88 7.46 -2.15
C ALA A 293 -13.77 7.43 -3.21
N THR A 294 -13.05 6.30 -3.34
CA THR A 294 -12.02 6.13 -4.37
C THR A 294 -12.61 6.15 -5.79
N ILE A 295 -13.73 5.45 -6.02
CA ILE A 295 -14.41 5.43 -7.32
C ILE A 295 -14.90 6.83 -7.68
N GLN A 296 -15.53 7.54 -6.73
CA GLN A 296 -16.06 8.87 -6.94
C GLN A 296 -14.93 9.86 -7.24
N TRP A 297 -13.84 9.83 -6.49
CA TRP A 297 -12.67 10.69 -6.71
C TRP A 297 -12.10 10.54 -8.13
N TYR A 298 -12.00 9.30 -8.65
CA TYR A 298 -11.56 9.10 -10.04
C TYR A 298 -12.60 9.55 -11.06
N ARG A 299 -13.91 9.42 -10.78
CA ARG A 299 -14.98 9.95 -11.64
C ARG A 299 -14.89 11.47 -11.77
N ASP A 300 -14.68 12.16 -10.66
CA ASP A 300 -14.58 13.62 -10.64
C ASP A 300 -13.31 14.09 -11.36
N ARG A 301 -12.21 13.38 -11.19
CA ARG A 301 -10.91 13.76 -11.76
C ARG A 301 -10.72 13.37 -13.23
N GLU A 302 -11.21 12.22 -13.64
CA GLU A 302 -10.98 11.63 -14.96
C GLU A 302 -12.30 11.29 -15.70
N GLY A 303 -13.38 11.98 -15.41
CA GLY A 303 -14.72 11.67 -15.92
C GLY A 303 -14.79 11.45 -17.42
N ASP A 304 -14.23 12.35 -18.22
CA ASP A 304 -14.17 12.22 -19.70
C ASP A 304 -13.42 10.98 -20.16
N ARG A 305 -12.34 10.63 -19.46
CA ARG A 305 -11.54 9.46 -19.78
C ARG A 305 -12.26 8.17 -19.43
N LEU A 306 -12.92 8.15 -18.28
CA LEU A 306 -13.71 7.02 -17.83
C LEU A 306 -14.98 6.83 -18.67
N ALA A 307 -15.61 7.92 -19.13
CA ALA A 307 -16.76 7.86 -20.04
C ALA A 307 -16.41 7.20 -21.39
N ARG A 308 -15.18 7.40 -21.87
CA ARG A 308 -14.66 6.76 -23.10
C ARG A 308 -14.09 5.35 -22.87
N ALA A 309 -13.95 4.93 -21.62
CA ALA A 309 -13.40 3.61 -21.29
C ALA A 309 -14.41 2.50 -21.58
N ARG A 310 -13.89 1.32 -21.86
CA ARG A 310 -14.72 0.13 -22.07
C ARG A 310 -15.31 -0.31 -20.73
N ARG A 311 -16.63 -0.34 -20.64
CA ARG A 311 -17.33 -0.90 -19.46
C ARG A 311 -17.41 -2.43 -19.50
N SER A 312 -17.26 -3.05 -20.66
CA SER A 312 -17.28 -4.50 -20.85
C SER A 312 -15.89 -5.04 -21.19
N GLN A 313 -15.59 -6.23 -20.73
CA GLN A 313 -14.33 -6.90 -21.01
C GLN A 313 -14.26 -7.37 -22.47
N PRO A 314 -13.07 -7.34 -23.11
CA PRO A 314 -12.89 -7.80 -24.48
C PRO A 314 -13.31 -9.27 -24.66
N PHE A 315 -14.03 -9.57 -25.73
CA PHE A 315 -14.62 -10.90 -26.01
C PHE A 315 -13.60 -12.03 -25.96
N GLN A 316 -12.40 -11.80 -26.46
CA GLN A 316 -11.31 -12.79 -26.43
C GLN A 316 -10.98 -13.30 -25.02
N TYR A 317 -11.01 -12.44 -24.00
CA TYR A 317 -10.76 -12.87 -22.63
C TYR A 317 -11.94 -13.65 -22.03
N LYS A 318 -13.17 -13.36 -22.46
CA LYS A 318 -14.35 -14.14 -22.07
C LYS A 318 -14.30 -15.55 -22.66
N VAL A 319 -13.86 -15.68 -23.93
CA VAL A 319 -13.66 -16.99 -24.57
C VAL A 319 -12.52 -17.75 -23.88
N ALA A 320 -11.39 -17.08 -23.64
CA ALA A 320 -10.26 -17.69 -22.93
C ALA A 320 -10.66 -18.17 -21.52
N ALA A 321 -11.46 -17.39 -20.79
CA ALA A 321 -11.97 -17.78 -19.48
C ALA A 321 -12.84 -19.04 -19.52
N ARG A 322 -13.75 -19.13 -20.48
CA ARG A 322 -14.59 -20.34 -20.68
C ARG A 322 -13.76 -21.57 -21.02
N ALA A 323 -12.80 -21.42 -21.95
CA ALA A 323 -11.90 -22.51 -22.32
C ALA A 323 -11.05 -22.97 -21.13
N TRP A 324 -10.54 -22.02 -20.33
CA TRP A 324 -9.77 -22.32 -19.13
C TRP A 324 -10.60 -23.07 -18.08
N SER A 325 -11.80 -22.59 -17.77
CA SER A 325 -12.70 -23.25 -16.81
C SER A 325 -13.08 -24.66 -17.25
N ALA A 326 -13.25 -24.91 -18.56
CA ALA A 326 -13.50 -26.24 -19.09
C ALA A 326 -12.29 -27.18 -18.88
N LEU A 327 -11.07 -26.69 -19.08
CA LEU A 327 -9.83 -27.44 -18.84
C LEU A 327 -9.65 -27.79 -17.36
N GLU A 328 -9.89 -26.84 -16.45
CA GLU A 328 -9.84 -27.07 -15.00
C GLU A 328 -10.89 -28.09 -14.55
N GLY A 329 -12.11 -28.00 -15.08
CA GLY A 329 -13.17 -28.98 -14.82
C GLY A 329 -12.79 -30.39 -15.28
N ALA A 330 -12.22 -30.52 -16.48
CA ALA A 330 -11.75 -31.81 -16.99
C ALA A 330 -10.58 -32.39 -16.17
N ALA A 331 -9.63 -31.55 -15.76
CA ALA A 331 -8.51 -31.96 -14.91
C ALA A 331 -8.96 -32.40 -13.52
N ALA A 332 -9.94 -31.70 -12.93
CA ALA A 332 -10.52 -32.08 -11.63
C ALA A 332 -11.26 -33.43 -11.67
N ILE A 333 -11.95 -33.72 -12.76
CA ILE A 333 -12.60 -35.03 -12.99
C ILE A 333 -11.56 -36.11 -13.14
N ALA A 334 -10.53 -35.92 -13.97
CA ALA A 334 -9.45 -36.88 -14.19
C ALA A 334 -8.65 -37.17 -12.90
N GLY A 335 -8.44 -36.14 -12.02
CA GLY A 335 -7.80 -36.33 -10.72
C GLY A 335 -8.62 -37.09 -9.67
N ARG A 336 -9.94 -37.16 -9.82
CA ARG A 336 -10.84 -37.98 -8.95
C ARG A 336 -10.97 -39.43 -9.39
N LEU A 337 -10.56 -39.74 -10.61
CA LEU A 337 -10.60 -41.08 -11.19
C LEU A 337 -9.26 -41.84 -11.01
N ARG A 338 -8.28 -41.24 -10.43
CA ARG A 338 -7.01 -41.84 -9.98
C ARG A 338 -6.97 -41.96 -8.45
#